data_7a62dd998bd018667245c84dc3549025
#
_entry.id   7a62dd998bd018667245c84dc3549025
#
_cell.length_a   1.000
_cell.length_b   1.000
_cell.length_c   1.000
_cell.angle_alpha   90.00
_cell.angle_beta   90.00
_cell.angle_gamma   90.00
#
_symmetry.space_group_name_H-M   'P 1'
#
loop_
_entity.id
_entity.type
_entity.pdbx_description
1 polymer ?
#
loop_
_entity_poly.entity_id
_entity_poly.type
_entity_poly.pdbx_seq_one_letter_code
_entity_poly.pdbx_strand_id
1 'polypeptide(L)'
;MKRMMAYMLAGVLTLGCGTTAFGAEKISGTMMVQDTEVTQPLYADEWGTKLVPVREVGDILGYTVAWDKQTRSVTLSDGTTTVGFASGKDAYLVEGETKSIGGAPELLDGVQYVPADLFSAFFPVAMQTKAGQLVFTDLTAEGVEQVTGTVVEAAQYNLVLRLEDGTLRIFTKDQADMTRAGSLEPDSLVEVYYKSADPKTAIKLFAVDPATVKAPAAETSANTAAQEG
;
A
#
# COMPACT_ATOMS: atom_id res chain seq x y z
N MET A 1 -39.90 65.83 32.22
CA MET A 1 -40.59 64.65 31.73
C MET A 1 -39.81 64.07 30.52
N LYS A 2 -38.82 63.22 30.79
CA LYS A 2 -38.03 62.55 29.75
C LYS A 2 -38.45 61.06 29.67
N ARG A 3 -39.04 60.69 28.56
CA ARG A 3 -39.43 59.29 28.30
C ARG A 3 -38.18 58.57 27.81
N MET A 4 -37.68 57.61 28.57
CA MET A 4 -36.67 56.67 28.17
C MET A 4 -37.35 55.54 27.40
N MET A 5 -36.99 55.40 26.11
CA MET A 5 -37.37 54.31 25.26
C MET A 5 -36.32 53.16 25.40
N ALA A 6 -36.70 52.03 25.98
CA ALA A 6 -35.89 50.83 26.05
C ALA A 6 -36.01 50.07 24.75
N TYR A 7 -34.91 49.93 24.03
CA TYR A 7 -34.80 48.97 22.90
C TYR A 7 -34.47 47.61 23.42
N MET A 8 -35.43 46.67 23.32
CA MET A 8 -35.17 45.27 23.47
C MET A 8 -34.49 44.76 22.20
N LEU A 9 -33.22 44.37 22.31
CA LEU A 9 -32.49 43.66 21.28
C LEU A 9 -32.81 42.16 21.40
N ALA A 10 -33.73 41.66 20.58
CA ALA A 10 -34.01 40.23 20.44
C ALA A 10 -32.88 39.60 19.63
N GLY A 11 -31.92 39.01 20.31
CA GLY A 11 -30.89 38.18 19.67
C GLY A 11 -31.48 36.86 19.20
N VAL A 12 -31.67 36.71 17.91
CA VAL A 12 -32.00 35.41 17.31
C VAL A 12 -30.72 34.59 17.31
N LEU A 13 -30.59 33.67 18.23
CA LEU A 13 -29.56 32.63 18.25
C LEU A 13 -29.98 31.58 17.23
N THR A 14 -29.54 31.70 16.00
CA THR A 14 -29.62 30.61 15.00
C THR A 14 -28.62 29.55 15.42
N LEU A 15 -29.10 28.51 16.09
CA LEU A 15 -28.37 27.25 16.16
C LEU A 15 -28.33 26.68 14.73
N GLY A 16 -27.27 27.00 14.02
CA GLY A 16 -26.87 26.27 12.83
C GLY A 16 -26.52 24.86 13.26
N CYS A 17 -27.45 23.91 13.07
CA CYS A 17 -27.13 22.49 13.05
C CYS A 17 -26.24 22.28 11.81
N GLY A 18 -24.97 22.54 11.95
CA GLY A 18 -23.97 22.10 11.00
C GLY A 18 -23.93 20.59 11.09
N THR A 19 -24.58 19.91 10.15
CA THR A 19 -24.22 18.55 9.82
C THR A 19 -22.79 18.63 9.32
N THR A 20 -21.82 18.31 10.19
CA THR A 20 -20.46 18.02 9.73
C THR A 20 -20.60 16.78 8.86
N ALA A 21 -20.64 16.97 7.55
CA ALA A 21 -20.39 15.91 6.62
C ALA A 21 -18.94 15.48 6.90
N PHE A 22 -18.77 14.37 7.60
CA PHE A 22 -17.51 13.70 7.73
C PHE A 22 -17.16 13.15 6.35
N GLY A 23 -16.41 13.89 5.57
CA GLY A 23 -15.90 13.50 4.26
C GLY A 23 -14.40 13.71 4.25
N ALA A 24 -13.72 13.04 3.33
CA ALA A 24 -12.29 13.20 3.18
C ALA A 24 -11.92 14.67 2.88
N GLU A 25 -10.86 15.16 3.49
CA GLU A 25 -10.34 16.50 3.33
C GLU A 25 -9.10 16.50 2.45
N LYS A 26 -8.99 17.51 1.59
CA LYS A 26 -7.77 17.73 0.80
C LYS A 26 -6.62 18.08 1.74
N ILE A 27 -5.53 17.34 1.64
CA ILE A 27 -4.33 17.55 2.44
C ILE A 27 -3.16 18.05 1.58
N SER A 28 -2.20 18.70 2.23
CA SER A 28 -0.95 19.08 1.57
C SER A 28 -0.08 17.85 1.37
N GLY A 29 0.60 17.78 0.24
CA GLY A 29 1.50 16.69 -0.14
C GLY A 29 1.45 16.44 -1.63
N THR A 30 2.47 15.80 -2.15
CA THR A 30 2.56 15.36 -3.53
C THR A 30 2.57 13.85 -3.60
N MET A 31 2.19 13.32 -4.74
CA MET A 31 2.22 11.88 -5.00
C MET A 31 3.09 11.61 -6.21
N MET A 32 3.94 10.60 -6.11
CA MET A 32 4.75 10.11 -7.23
C MET A 32 4.44 8.63 -7.45
N VAL A 33 4.28 8.26 -8.69
CA VAL A 33 4.26 6.86 -9.11
C VAL A 33 5.50 6.64 -9.96
N GLN A 34 6.46 5.89 -9.43
CA GLN A 34 7.81 5.83 -10.00
C GLN A 34 8.41 7.25 -10.09
N ASP A 35 8.68 7.75 -11.30
CA ASP A 35 9.23 9.09 -11.55
C ASP A 35 8.17 10.06 -12.09
N THR A 36 6.87 9.69 -12.10
CA THR A 36 5.77 10.49 -12.63
C THR A 36 4.94 11.10 -11.50
N GLU A 37 4.76 12.40 -11.51
CA GLU A 37 3.92 13.09 -10.52
C GLU A 37 2.43 12.88 -10.84
N VAL A 38 1.63 12.56 -9.81
CA VAL A 38 0.18 12.48 -9.88
C VAL A 38 -0.39 13.90 -9.74
N THR A 39 -1.21 14.31 -10.70
CA THR A 39 -1.71 15.70 -10.80
C THR A 39 -2.92 15.97 -9.92
N GLN A 40 -3.73 14.95 -9.65
CA GLN A 40 -4.87 15.05 -8.75
C GLN A 40 -4.43 15.26 -7.29
N PRO A 41 -5.21 16.00 -6.49
CA PRO A 41 -4.86 16.27 -5.10
C PRO A 41 -4.89 15.00 -4.24
N LEU A 42 -4.10 15.02 -3.16
CA LEU A 42 -4.14 14.02 -2.10
C LEU A 42 -5.22 14.39 -1.08
N TYR A 43 -6.00 13.41 -0.65
CA TYR A 43 -6.98 13.54 0.42
C TYR A 43 -6.63 12.65 1.62
N ALA A 44 -7.22 12.95 2.76
CA ALA A 44 -7.27 12.05 3.91
C ALA A 44 -8.71 11.95 4.40
N ASP A 45 -9.10 10.76 4.81
CA ASP A 45 -10.38 10.55 5.52
C ASP A 45 -10.30 11.03 6.98
N GLU A 46 -11.41 10.92 7.70
CA GLU A 46 -11.50 11.33 9.12
C GLU A 46 -10.56 10.54 10.06
N TRP A 47 -10.06 9.39 9.61
CA TRP A 47 -9.11 8.54 10.35
C TRP A 47 -7.65 8.84 9.97
N GLY A 48 -7.43 9.71 8.99
CA GLY A 48 -6.12 10.04 8.47
C GLY A 48 -5.62 9.08 7.39
N THR A 49 -6.46 8.18 6.88
CA THR A 49 -6.15 7.29 5.75
C THR A 49 -5.94 8.13 4.50
N LYS A 50 -4.81 8.01 3.87
CA LYS A 50 -4.51 8.73 2.61
C LYS A 50 -5.31 8.13 1.47
N LEU A 51 -6.05 8.98 0.75
CA LEU A 51 -6.85 8.62 -0.39
C LEU A 51 -6.20 9.16 -1.67
N VAL A 52 -6.03 8.28 -2.66
CA VAL A 52 -5.36 8.57 -3.93
C VAL A 52 -6.28 8.30 -5.13
N PRO A 53 -6.14 9.04 -6.25
CA PRO A 53 -6.99 8.89 -7.42
C PRO A 53 -6.67 7.58 -8.14
N VAL A 54 -7.58 6.59 -8.04
CA VAL A 54 -7.31 5.22 -8.50
C VAL A 54 -6.98 5.13 -9.99
N ARG A 55 -7.66 5.95 -10.83
CA ARG A 55 -7.43 5.92 -12.27
C ARG A 55 -6.06 6.46 -12.62
N GLU A 56 -5.69 7.63 -12.12
CA GLU A 56 -4.41 8.25 -12.49
C GLU A 56 -3.22 7.42 -11.99
N VAL A 57 -3.28 6.94 -10.74
CA VAL A 57 -2.24 6.03 -10.20
C VAL A 57 -2.20 4.72 -10.98
N GLY A 58 -3.36 4.11 -11.26
CA GLY A 58 -3.45 2.88 -12.04
C GLY A 58 -2.92 3.04 -13.47
N ASP A 59 -3.31 4.12 -14.16
CA ASP A 59 -2.86 4.39 -15.54
C ASP A 59 -1.32 4.55 -15.61
N ILE A 60 -0.70 5.23 -14.64
CA ILE A 60 0.77 5.39 -14.57
C ILE A 60 1.45 4.04 -14.29
N LEU A 61 0.84 3.18 -13.46
CA LEU A 61 1.33 1.82 -13.22
C LEU A 61 1.08 0.85 -14.39
N GLY A 62 0.32 1.28 -15.42
CA GLY A 62 -0.06 0.42 -16.56
C GLY A 62 -1.22 -0.52 -16.25
N TYR A 63 -2.01 -0.23 -15.21
CA TYR A 63 -3.15 -1.05 -14.78
C TYR A 63 -4.42 -0.64 -15.53
N THR A 64 -5.34 -1.59 -15.67
CA THR A 64 -6.66 -1.33 -16.24
C THR A 64 -7.64 -0.94 -15.14
N VAL A 65 -8.33 0.22 -15.32
CA VAL A 65 -9.39 0.68 -14.40
C VAL A 65 -10.72 0.72 -15.15
N ALA A 66 -11.64 -0.18 -14.81
CA ALA A 66 -12.96 -0.28 -15.41
C ALA A 66 -14.07 0.10 -14.43
N TRP A 67 -15.10 0.78 -14.93
CA TRP A 67 -16.30 1.14 -14.18
C TRP A 67 -17.50 0.36 -14.70
N ASP A 68 -18.20 -0.33 -13.80
CA ASP A 68 -19.47 -0.98 -14.09
C ASP A 68 -20.64 -0.12 -13.56
N LYS A 69 -21.47 0.36 -14.49
CA LYS A 69 -22.65 1.19 -14.16
C LYS A 69 -23.77 0.40 -13.49
N GLN A 70 -23.89 -0.91 -13.75
CA GLN A 70 -24.97 -1.73 -13.22
C GLN A 70 -24.75 -2.05 -11.75
N THR A 71 -23.53 -2.45 -11.41
CA THR A 71 -23.12 -2.79 -10.05
C THR A 71 -22.61 -1.59 -9.26
N ARG A 72 -22.33 -0.47 -9.92
CA ARG A 72 -21.69 0.73 -9.35
C ARG A 72 -20.36 0.40 -8.68
N SER A 73 -19.59 -0.46 -9.32
CA SER A 73 -18.29 -0.90 -8.84
C SER A 73 -17.18 -0.53 -9.79
N VAL A 74 -15.98 -0.43 -9.26
CA VAL A 74 -14.74 -0.27 -10.00
C VAL A 74 -13.98 -1.58 -9.95
N THR A 75 -13.34 -1.91 -11.06
CA THR A 75 -12.37 -3.01 -11.15
C THR A 75 -11.02 -2.43 -11.52
N LEU A 76 -10.01 -2.77 -10.73
CA LEU A 76 -8.60 -2.44 -10.96
C LEU A 76 -7.84 -3.74 -11.22
N SER A 77 -7.03 -3.81 -12.28
CA SER A 77 -6.28 -5.01 -12.64
C SER A 77 -4.91 -4.68 -13.23
N ASP A 78 -3.88 -5.42 -12.81
CA ASP A 78 -2.54 -5.42 -13.39
C ASP A 78 -2.36 -6.52 -14.47
N GLY A 79 -3.44 -7.23 -14.80
CA GLY A 79 -3.44 -8.37 -15.71
C GLY A 79 -3.26 -9.73 -15.03
N THR A 80 -2.76 -9.76 -13.80
CA THR A 80 -2.62 -10.98 -12.96
C THR A 80 -3.62 -10.96 -11.82
N THR A 81 -3.63 -9.88 -11.06
CA THR A 81 -4.53 -9.65 -9.92
C THR A 81 -5.65 -8.71 -10.33
N THR A 82 -6.86 -9.00 -9.88
CA THR A 82 -8.03 -8.16 -10.10
C THR A 82 -8.70 -7.84 -8.78
N VAL A 83 -8.93 -6.56 -8.52
CA VAL A 83 -9.56 -6.04 -7.31
C VAL A 83 -10.83 -5.28 -7.68
N GLY A 84 -11.98 -5.77 -7.20
CA GLY A 84 -13.27 -5.12 -7.36
C GLY A 84 -13.68 -4.40 -6.07
N PHE A 85 -14.24 -3.19 -6.19
CA PHE A 85 -14.70 -2.43 -5.02
C PHE A 85 -15.82 -1.44 -5.38
N ALA A 86 -16.53 -0.96 -4.37
CA ALA A 86 -17.55 0.09 -4.50
C ALA A 86 -17.29 1.21 -3.50
N SER A 87 -17.65 2.45 -3.85
CA SER A 87 -17.51 3.61 -2.96
C SER A 87 -18.27 3.42 -1.63
N GLY A 88 -17.67 3.92 -0.55
CA GLY A 88 -18.24 3.93 0.79
C GLY A 88 -18.22 2.59 1.52
N LYS A 89 -17.48 1.60 1.02
CA LYS A 89 -17.36 0.28 1.65
C LYS A 89 -15.90 -0.17 1.72
N ASP A 90 -15.41 -0.45 2.92
CA ASP A 90 -14.13 -1.14 3.12
C ASP A 90 -14.29 -2.64 2.83
N ALA A 91 -14.51 -2.96 1.55
CA ALA A 91 -14.73 -4.31 1.06
C ALA A 91 -14.20 -4.42 -0.37
N TYR A 92 -13.14 -5.19 -0.52
CA TYR A 92 -12.41 -5.38 -1.77
C TYR A 92 -12.50 -6.85 -2.17
N LEU A 93 -13.09 -7.10 -3.32
CA LEU A 93 -13.19 -8.45 -3.89
C LEU A 93 -11.87 -8.78 -4.62
N VAL A 94 -11.11 -9.71 -4.08
CA VAL A 94 -9.82 -10.15 -4.61
C VAL A 94 -9.86 -11.66 -4.77
N GLU A 95 -9.71 -12.18 -5.99
CA GLU A 95 -9.72 -13.64 -6.25
C GLU A 95 -10.95 -14.38 -5.69
N GLY A 96 -12.12 -13.71 -5.68
CA GLY A 96 -13.37 -14.28 -5.17
C GLY A 96 -13.56 -14.13 -3.65
N GLU A 97 -12.57 -13.61 -2.92
CA GLU A 97 -12.65 -13.34 -1.49
C GLU A 97 -12.85 -11.85 -1.21
N THR A 98 -13.65 -11.52 -0.22
CA THR A 98 -13.78 -10.14 0.26
C THR A 98 -12.77 -9.86 1.36
N LYS A 99 -11.94 -8.83 1.14
CA LYS A 99 -10.90 -8.37 2.08
C LYS A 99 -11.18 -6.93 2.51
N SER A 100 -10.71 -6.55 3.70
CA SER A 100 -10.72 -5.20 4.25
C SER A 100 -9.29 -4.72 4.45
N ILE A 101 -9.05 -3.42 4.25
CA ILE A 101 -7.75 -2.78 4.46
C ILE A 101 -7.80 -1.59 5.42
N GLY A 102 -8.95 -1.37 6.08
CA GLY A 102 -9.14 -0.31 7.06
C GLY A 102 -9.53 1.04 6.46
N GLY A 103 -9.91 1.10 5.18
CA GLY A 103 -10.36 2.33 4.53
C GLY A 103 -11.30 2.04 3.36
N ALA A 104 -12.28 2.91 3.14
CA ALA A 104 -13.25 2.79 2.07
C ALA A 104 -12.87 3.66 0.85
N PRO A 105 -13.18 3.20 -0.38
CA PRO A 105 -13.10 4.07 -1.56
C PRO A 105 -14.15 5.19 -1.49
N GLU A 106 -13.79 6.37 -1.97
CA GLU A 106 -14.68 7.55 -1.99
C GLU A 106 -14.73 8.21 -3.37
N LEU A 107 -15.88 8.80 -3.70
CA LEU A 107 -16.05 9.63 -4.88
C LEU A 107 -15.92 11.10 -4.46
N LEU A 108 -14.80 11.74 -4.78
CA LEU A 108 -14.48 13.12 -4.42
C LEU A 108 -14.36 13.95 -5.69
N ASP A 109 -15.15 15.02 -5.80
CA ASP A 109 -15.19 15.92 -6.96
C ASP A 109 -15.34 15.19 -8.32
N GLY A 110 -16.07 14.08 -8.33
CA GLY A 110 -16.30 13.25 -9.52
C GLY A 110 -15.15 12.29 -9.86
N VAL A 111 -14.11 12.26 -9.06
CA VAL A 111 -12.97 11.34 -9.18
C VAL A 111 -13.08 10.24 -8.13
N GLN A 112 -12.85 9.00 -8.56
CA GLN A 112 -12.81 7.87 -7.64
C GLN A 112 -11.46 7.81 -6.93
N TYR A 113 -11.49 7.91 -5.62
CA TYR A 113 -10.35 7.75 -4.72
C TYR A 113 -10.40 6.42 -4.00
N VAL A 114 -9.24 5.90 -3.66
CA VAL A 114 -9.06 4.68 -2.87
C VAL A 114 -8.02 4.91 -1.79
N PRO A 115 -8.07 4.18 -0.67
CA PRO A 115 -6.95 4.14 0.27
C PRO A 115 -5.65 3.82 -0.47
N ALA A 116 -4.60 4.57 -0.19
CA ALA A 116 -3.29 4.39 -0.83
C ALA A 116 -2.75 2.97 -0.59
N ASP A 117 -3.05 2.39 0.56
CA ASP A 117 -2.68 1.02 0.94
C ASP A 117 -3.25 -0.05 0.02
N LEU A 118 -4.32 0.23 -0.76
CA LEU A 118 -4.87 -0.71 -1.73
C LEU A 118 -3.80 -1.24 -2.69
N PHE A 119 -2.96 -0.34 -3.20
CA PHE A 119 -1.91 -0.72 -4.16
C PHE A 119 -0.88 -1.62 -3.52
N SER A 120 -0.44 -1.32 -2.30
CA SER A 120 0.59 -2.12 -1.64
C SER A 120 0.05 -3.40 -0.99
N ALA A 121 -1.24 -3.44 -0.67
CA ALA A 121 -1.88 -4.61 -0.09
C ALA A 121 -2.16 -5.72 -1.12
N PHE A 122 -2.53 -5.34 -2.35
CA PHE A 122 -3.02 -6.31 -3.34
C PHE A 122 -2.15 -6.45 -4.59
N PHE A 123 -1.28 -5.48 -4.86
CA PHE A 123 -0.44 -5.46 -6.06
C PHE A 123 1.05 -5.48 -5.71
N PRO A 124 1.94 -5.78 -6.66
CA PRO A 124 3.38 -5.72 -6.47
C PRO A 124 3.89 -4.27 -6.46
N VAL A 125 3.40 -3.48 -5.53
CA VAL A 125 3.72 -2.06 -5.37
C VAL A 125 4.20 -1.81 -3.94
N ALA A 126 5.27 -1.05 -3.78
CA ALA A 126 5.67 -0.47 -2.51
C ALA A 126 5.11 0.93 -2.37
N MET A 127 4.55 1.25 -1.21
CA MET A 127 4.10 2.59 -0.85
C MET A 127 4.96 3.14 0.28
N GLN A 128 5.61 4.26 0.03
CA GLN A 128 6.50 4.92 1.00
C GLN A 128 6.11 6.39 1.18
N THR A 129 6.40 6.95 2.35
CA THR A 129 6.31 8.41 2.55
C THR A 129 7.73 8.95 2.72
N LYS A 130 8.21 9.74 1.76
CA LYS A 130 9.55 10.34 1.76
C LYS A 130 9.43 11.86 1.75
N ALA A 131 9.96 12.53 2.77
CA ALA A 131 9.91 13.99 2.90
C ALA A 131 8.50 14.61 2.69
N GLY A 132 7.46 13.93 3.16
CA GLY A 132 6.06 14.37 3.01
C GLY A 132 5.42 14.02 1.64
N GLN A 133 6.16 13.43 0.73
CA GLN A 133 5.68 12.93 -0.54
C GLN A 133 5.29 11.45 -0.43
N LEU A 134 4.14 11.09 -0.97
CA LEU A 134 3.71 9.70 -1.12
C LEU A 134 4.30 9.11 -2.40
N VAL A 135 5.06 8.05 -2.30
CA VAL A 135 5.79 7.44 -3.42
C VAL A 135 5.33 6.00 -3.61
N PHE A 136 4.88 5.68 -4.81
CA PHE A 136 4.57 4.32 -5.24
C PHE A 136 5.69 3.81 -6.15
N THR A 137 6.23 2.65 -5.83
CA THR A 137 7.26 1.97 -6.62
C THR A 137 6.70 0.63 -7.09
N ASP A 138 6.65 0.42 -8.39
CA ASP A 138 6.37 -0.89 -8.98
C ASP A 138 7.54 -1.83 -8.68
N LEU A 139 7.26 -2.95 -8.02
CA LEU A 139 8.28 -3.92 -7.62
C LEU A 139 8.76 -4.79 -8.79
N THR A 140 8.06 -4.74 -9.93
CA THR A 140 8.43 -5.44 -11.15
C THR A 140 9.27 -4.57 -12.11
N ALA A 141 9.45 -3.28 -11.76
CA ALA A 141 10.19 -2.34 -12.59
C ALA A 141 11.69 -2.67 -12.65
N GLU A 142 12.33 -2.27 -13.75
CA GLU A 142 13.77 -2.39 -13.89
C GLU A 142 14.50 -1.65 -12.75
N GLY A 143 15.58 -2.24 -12.23
CA GLY A 143 16.35 -1.69 -11.13
C GLY A 143 15.74 -1.91 -9.74
N VAL A 144 14.64 -2.65 -9.63
CA VAL A 144 14.17 -3.21 -8.37
C VAL A 144 14.63 -4.66 -8.26
N GLU A 145 15.24 -4.98 -7.16
CA GLU A 145 15.74 -6.32 -6.84
C GLU A 145 15.07 -6.85 -5.58
N GLN A 146 15.10 -8.17 -5.43
CA GLN A 146 14.58 -8.84 -4.24
C GLN A 146 15.57 -9.83 -3.69
N VAL A 147 15.48 -10.10 -2.39
CA VAL A 147 16.21 -11.16 -1.73
C VAL A 147 15.36 -11.76 -0.62
N THR A 148 15.37 -13.08 -0.52
CA THR A 148 14.72 -13.82 0.56
C THR A 148 15.76 -14.23 1.59
N GLY A 149 15.43 -14.12 2.87
CA GLY A 149 16.31 -14.53 3.96
C GLY A 149 15.58 -14.73 5.27
N THR A 150 16.25 -15.40 6.19
CA THR A 150 15.76 -15.63 7.55
C THR A 150 16.14 -14.44 8.43
N VAL A 151 15.18 -13.91 9.18
CA VAL A 151 15.42 -12.82 10.14
C VAL A 151 16.36 -13.30 11.23
N VAL A 152 17.48 -12.62 11.40
CA VAL A 152 18.41 -12.81 12.51
C VAL A 152 18.10 -11.83 13.62
N GLU A 153 17.86 -10.57 13.23
CA GLU A 153 17.55 -9.46 14.12
C GLU A 153 16.70 -8.42 13.38
N ALA A 154 15.69 -7.90 14.04
CA ALA A 154 14.90 -6.77 13.57
C ALA A 154 14.86 -5.68 14.64
N ALA A 155 15.71 -4.67 14.48
CA ALA A 155 15.69 -3.45 15.29
C ALA A 155 14.69 -2.42 14.71
N GLN A 156 14.53 -1.28 15.37
CA GLN A 156 13.60 -0.24 14.94
C GLN A 156 13.84 0.20 13.47
N TYR A 157 15.09 0.42 13.08
CA TYR A 157 15.46 0.95 11.76
C TYR A 157 16.14 -0.06 10.86
N ASN A 158 16.67 -1.15 11.42
CA ASN A 158 17.47 -2.11 10.69
C ASN A 158 16.87 -3.51 10.74
N LEU A 159 17.16 -4.27 9.72
CA LEU A 159 16.82 -5.68 9.58
C LEU A 159 18.09 -6.44 9.17
N VAL A 160 18.45 -7.48 9.92
CA VAL A 160 19.54 -8.38 9.59
C VAL A 160 18.96 -9.69 9.10
N LEU A 161 19.29 -10.06 7.87
CA LEU A 161 18.88 -11.33 7.26
C LEU A 161 20.07 -12.26 7.10
N ARG A 162 19.84 -13.56 7.33
CA ARG A 162 20.72 -14.63 6.88
C ARG A 162 20.16 -15.18 5.57
N LEU A 163 20.98 -15.11 4.52
CA LEU A 163 20.64 -15.65 3.21
C LEU A 163 20.87 -17.17 3.17
N GLU A 164 20.43 -17.83 2.10
CA GLU A 164 20.56 -19.28 1.91
C GLU A 164 22.03 -19.74 1.89
N ASP A 165 22.94 -18.91 1.37
CA ASP A 165 24.39 -19.17 1.37
C ASP A 165 25.08 -18.92 2.72
N GLY A 166 24.30 -18.56 3.77
CA GLY A 166 24.77 -18.24 5.10
C GLY A 166 25.30 -16.83 5.29
N THR A 167 25.39 -16.01 4.24
CA THR A 167 25.78 -14.62 4.36
C THR A 167 24.76 -13.78 5.12
N LEU A 168 25.26 -12.75 5.83
CA LEU A 168 24.39 -11.79 6.51
C LEU A 168 24.27 -10.53 5.66
N ARG A 169 23.03 -10.09 5.43
CA ARG A 169 22.72 -8.78 4.84
C ARG A 169 21.99 -7.90 5.84
N ILE A 170 22.35 -6.62 5.84
CA ILE A 170 21.72 -5.61 6.69
C ILE A 170 20.98 -4.64 5.80
N PHE A 171 19.72 -4.40 6.10
CA PHE A 171 18.88 -3.42 5.44
C PHE A 171 18.41 -2.35 6.42
N THR A 172 18.40 -1.10 6.00
CA THR A 172 17.64 -0.03 6.65
C THR A 172 16.18 -0.15 6.21
N LYS A 173 15.24 -0.17 7.18
CA LYS A 173 13.81 -0.38 6.92
C LYS A 173 12.89 0.71 7.47
N ASP A 174 13.44 1.81 7.94
CA ASP A 174 12.70 2.91 8.58
C ASP A 174 11.60 3.52 7.70
N GLN A 175 11.77 3.50 6.39
CA GLN A 175 10.80 3.98 5.41
C GLN A 175 10.25 2.87 4.50
N ALA A 176 10.54 1.61 4.82
CA ALA A 176 10.04 0.50 4.03
C ALA A 176 8.51 0.35 4.20
N ASP A 177 7.86 -0.04 3.12
CA ASP A 177 6.46 -0.45 3.17
C ASP A 177 6.35 -1.78 3.94
N MET A 178 5.68 -1.73 5.08
CA MET A 178 5.51 -2.86 6.00
C MET A 178 4.12 -3.51 5.90
N THR A 179 3.27 -3.08 4.96
CA THR A 179 1.86 -3.52 4.84
C THR A 179 1.72 -5.05 4.83
N ARG A 180 2.71 -5.77 4.27
CA ARG A 180 2.72 -7.23 4.16
C ARG A 180 3.92 -7.90 4.83
N ALA A 181 4.64 -7.18 5.70
CA ALA A 181 5.86 -7.68 6.33
C ALA A 181 5.62 -8.81 7.33
N GLY A 182 4.40 -8.94 7.87
CA GLY A 182 4.09 -9.91 8.92
C GLY A 182 4.92 -9.69 10.19
N SER A 183 5.21 -10.78 10.90
CA SER A 183 6.13 -10.76 12.03
C SER A 183 7.58 -10.78 11.55
N LEU A 184 8.42 -9.92 12.13
CA LEU A 184 9.87 -9.90 11.91
C LEU A 184 10.63 -10.50 13.10
N GLU A 185 10.05 -11.48 13.75
CA GLU A 185 10.76 -12.20 14.82
C GLU A 185 11.92 -13.03 14.27
N PRO A 186 12.95 -13.32 15.08
CA PRO A 186 14.02 -14.22 14.68
C PRO A 186 13.46 -15.54 14.09
N ASP A 187 14.15 -16.05 13.09
CA ASP A 187 13.79 -17.24 12.31
C ASP A 187 12.56 -17.09 11.38
N SER A 188 11.89 -15.93 11.35
CA SER A 188 10.88 -15.63 10.31
C SER A 188 11.54 -15.54 8.94
N LEU A 189 10.87 -16.07 7.92
CA LEU A 189 11.32 -15.94 6.53
C LEU A 189 10.67 -14.71 5.90
N VAL A 190 11.48 -13.83 5.31
CA VAL A 190 11.01 -12.59 4.68
C VAL A 190 11.69 -12.37 3.34
N GLU A 191 10.95 -11.75 2.44
CA GLU A 191 11.44 -11.24 1.18
C GLU A 191 11.56 -9.72 1.27
N VAL A 192 12.71 -9.19 0.90
CA VAL A 192 13.03 -7.76 0.94
C VAL A 192 13.26 -7.26 -0.47
N TYR A 193 12.50 -6.23 -0.85
CA TYR A 193 12.69 -5.50 -2.09
C TYR A 193 13.53 -4.25 -1.83
N TYR A 194 14.43 -3.95 -2.76
CA TYR A 194 15.33 -2.80 -2.70
C TYR A 194 15.67 -2.31 -4.11
N LYS A 195 16.16 -1.08 -4.24
CA LYS A 195 16.66 -0.58 -5.54
C LYS A 195 18.12 -0.99 -5.73
N SER A 196 18.51 -1.44 -6.93
CA SER A 196 19.90 -1.76 -7.28
C SER A 196 20.85 -0.62 -7.00
N ALA A 197 20.38 0.62 -7.20
CA ALA A 197 21.14 1.84 -6.91
C ALA A 197 21.36 2.09 -5.40
N ASP A 198 20.51 1.49 -4.54
CA ASP A 198 20.60 1.60 -3.08
C ASP A 198 20.32 0.22 -2.43
N PRO A 199 21.30 -0.71 -2.48
CA PRO A 199 21.09 -2.10 -2.08
C PRO A 199 21.01 -2.31 -0.56
N LYS A 200 21.10 -1.23 0.22
CA LYS A 200 21.03 -1.28 1.69
C LYS A 200 19.72 -0.77 2.25
N THR A 201 18.89 -0.11 1.45
CA THR A 201 17.62 0.43 1.88
C THR A 201 16.47 -0.42 1.35
N ALA A 202 15.72 -1.04 2.27
CA ALA A 202 14.51 -1.76 1.92
C ALA A 202 13.41 -0.78 1.48
N ILE A 203 12.70 -1.13 0.41
CA ILE A 203 11.51 -0.39 -0.04
C ILE A 203 10.23 -1.10 0.35
N LYS A 204 10.24 -2.43 0.42
CA LYS A 204 9.11 -3.24 0.88
C LYS A 204 9.58 -4.55 1.49
N LEU A 205 8.80 -5.06 2.45
CA LEU A 205 8.99 -6.38 3.05
C LEU A 205 7.73 -7.21 2.88
N PHE A 206 7.93 -8.50 2.57
CA PHE A 206 6.87 -9.50 2.57
C PHE A 206 7.20 -10.63 3.55
N ALA A 207 6.21 -11.01 4.36
CA ALA A 207 6.28 -12.29 5.06
C ALA A 207 6.16 -13.43 4.05
N VAL A 208 7.05 -14.39 4.13
CA VAL A 208 7.02 -15.58 3.29
C VAL A 208 6.56 -16.77 4.13
N ASP A 209 5.53 -17.48 3.65
CA ASP A 209 5.13 -18.73 4.25
C ASP A 209 6.18 -19.79 3.90
N PRO A 210 6.87 -20.40 4.91
CA PRO A 210 7.87 -21.43 4.66
C PRO A 210 7.34 -22.61 3.83
N ALA A 211 6.04 -22.87 3.88
CA ALA A 211 5.40 -23.92 3.08
C ALA A 211 5.36 -23.61 1.57
N THR A 212 5.48 -22.34 1.18
CA THR A 212 5.46 -21.93 -0.22
C THR A 212 6.84 -21.92 -0.86
N VAL A 213 7.92 -21.96 -0.07
CA VAL A 213 9.29 -22.05 -0.58
C VAL A 213 9.54 -23.49 -1.00
N LYS A 214 9.42 -23.76 -2.29
CA LYS A 214 9.77 -25.06 -2.85
C LYS A 214 11.26 -25.33 -2.57
N ALA A 215 11.56 -26.35 -1.77
CA ALA A 215 12.92 -26.80 -1.55
C ALA A 215 13.61 -27.00 -2.91
N PRO A 216 14.88 -26.58 -3.08
CA PRO A 216 15.62 -26.83 -4.30
C PRO A 216 15.57 -28.34 -4.55
N ALA A 217 15.25 -28.73 -5.77
CA ALA A 217 15.21 -30.12 -6.17
C ALA A 217 16.59 -30.74 -5.84
N ALA A 218 16.61 -31.65 -4.89
CA ALA A 218 17.82 -32.41 -4.60
C ALA A 218 18.26 -33.07 -5.89
N GLU A 219 19.40 -32.66 -6.43
CA GLU A 219 20.04 -33.33 -7.54
C GLU A 219 20.33 -34.76 -7.09
N THR A 220 19.53 -35.68 -7.57
CA THR A 220 19.78 -37.10 -7.42
C THR A 220 21.04 -37.42 -8.21
N SER A 221 22.17 -37.42 -7.52
CA SER A 221 23.40 -37.99 -8.04
C SER A 221 23.16 -39.49 -8.28
N ALA A 222 22.76 -39.81 -9.49
CA ALA A 222 22.77 -41.19 -9.96
C ALA A 222 24.23 -41.67 -10.02
N ASN A 223 24.67 -42.30 -8.96
CA ASN A 223 25.95 -43.04 -8.93
C ASN A 223 25.77 -44.29 -9.78
N THR A 224 26.15 -44.20 -11.06
CA THR A 224 26.30 -45.38 -11.90
C THR A 224 27.58 -46.07 -11.51
N ALA A 225 27.47 -47.02 -10.60
CA ALA A 225 28.52 -48.00 -10.37
C ALA A 225 28.55 -48.96 -11.57
N ALA A 226 29.54 -48.79 -12.42
CA ALA A 226 29.89 -49.80 -13.41
C ALA A 226 30.44 -51.01 -12.66
N GLN A 227 29.74 -52.18 -12.81
CA GLN A 227 30.29 -53.46 -12.50
C GLN A 227 30.87 -54.03 -13.78
N GLU A 228 32.21 -54.09 -13.85
CA GLU A 228 32.92 -55.02 -14.64
C GLU A 228 32.97 -56.36 -13.89
N GLY A 229 32.68 -57.45 -14.62
CA GLY A 229 32.81 -58.83 -14.20
C GLY A 229 32.58 -59.76 -15.40
#